data_df3b38f660f5ec55e90852132fb6d1c9
#
_entry.id   df3b38f660f5ec55e90852132fb6d1c9
#
_cell.length_a   1.000
_cell.length_b   1.000
_cell.length_c   1.000
_cell.angle_alpha   90.00
_cell.angle_beta   90.00
_cell.angle_gamma   90.00
#
_symmetry.space_group_name_H-M   'P 1'
#
loop_
_entity.id
_entity.type
_entity.pdbx_description
1 polymer ?
#
loop_
_entity_poly.entity_id
_entity_poly.type
_entity_poly.pdbx_seq_one_letter_code
_entity_poly.pdbx_strand_id
1 'polypeptide(L)'
;MTSALPPGRGRWLSVATLVALGAGTVRARRRLHALPVLPVPPVPPVPPAAPASAGPNATQAALSAPAVGPYRLIAAEGVAVGEDVLRAARAHAEHEGLQVLELVPYDLDAERALGLLRLVDPAGYRRDRLAAGRGAGFALLATGDVLDRAAVDPGVPRGVPELLALGRRLKEYACDATDLAVAPGLSVTEPRPDRRVEELHAQGLPPGLLTAAQLAGLALLATGAVRHGRWGAAAAALYWAQPYLVLGTGGPLHPAGLARSTAARPVRSLRTGLRTAAGARIAAAVRAALGTDTERAARYAAELASGTDRFFEPRRPDCPWCGAADPSVRVRVPDLLQGKPGLFTLEQCGSCGHVFQNPRLTPEGLDFYYRDFYDGRGGEGAGVVFGRLGEAYRARARMLAPFASPASWLDVGTGHGHFCAVARDIWPATRFDGLDMGDGVQEAERRGWVAAGYQGQFPELAAKLAGQYEAVSMYHYLEHTRDPFVEIDAAATVLVPGGHLLIELPDPQSRMARLLGAHWLPWFQPQHQHLMPVANLRRALAERGFTVVAEEHGRAHQHNDFVGALALTVNRIAPDPDTPWAAAVAGGPEPGRLRRTGRRAVRAAAVPG
;
A
#
# COMPACT_ATOMS: atom_id res chain seq x y z
N MET A 1 38.11 -10.50 -10.58
CA MET A 1 38.57 -10.99 -9.25
C MET A 1 37.36 -11.22 -8.39
N THR A 2 36.85 -12.44 -8.31
CA THR A 2 35.72 -12.84 -7.48
C THR A 2 36.25 -13.10 -6.06
N SER A 3 36.07 -12.17 -5.14
CA SER A 3 36.38 -12.39 -3.72
C SER A 3 35.43 -13.46 -3.17
N ALA A 4 35.93 -14.66 -3.02
CA ALA A 4 35.23 -15.74 -2.34
C ALA A 4 34.97 -15.33 -0.86
N LEU A 5 33.72 -15.32 -0.45
CA LEU A 5 33.34 -15.12 0.96
C LEU A 5 34.06 -16.15 1.85
N PRO A 6 34.56 -15.79 3.04
CA PRO A 6 35.22 -16.72 3.95
C PRO A 6 34.31 -17.90 4.27
N PRO A 7 34.87 -19.13 4.41
CA PRO A 7 34.12 -20.40 4.43
C PRO A 7 33.07 -20.54 5.56
N GLY A 8 33.09 -19.72 6.59
CA GLY A 8 32.08 -19.71 7.65
C GLY A 8 30.78 -18.99 7.32
N ARG A 9 30.83 -17.89 6.56
CA ARG A 9 29.64 -17.05 6.29
C ARG A 9 28.60 -17.72 5.39
N GLY A 10 29.03 -18.53 4.42
CA GLY A 10 28.10 -19.22 3.52
C GLY A 10 27.26 -20.30 4.22
N ARG A 11 27.79 -20.96 5.23
CA ARG A 11 27.03 -21.95 6.02
C ARG A 11 25.91 -21.30 6.82
N TRP A 12 26.18 -20.16 7.45
CA TRP A 12 25.16 -19.40 8.18
C TRP A 12 24.03 -18.92 7.28
N LEU A 13 24.35 -18.53 6.06
CA LEU A 13 23.34 -18.12 5.08
C LEU A 13 22.40 -19.28 4.71
N SER A 14 22.94 -20.49 4.51
CA SER A 14 22.14 -21.68 4.24
C SER A 14 21.29 -22.11 5.46
N VAL A 15 21.81 -21.98 6.67
CA VAL A 15 21.05 -22.23 7.90
C VAL A 15 19.92 -21.21 8.03
N ALA A 16 20.17 -19.93 7.83
CA ALA A 16 19.15 -18.89 7.86
C ALA A 16 18.06 -19.13 6.81
N THR A 17 18.44 -19.54 5.59
CA THR A 17 17.51 -19.89 4.52
C THR A 17 16.64 -21.10 4.91
N LEU A 18 17.24 -22.13 5.49
CA LEU A 18 16.52 -23.32 5.97
C LEU A 18 15.50 -22.96 7.06
N VAL A 19 15.90 -22.14 8.03
CA VAL A 19 15.01 -21.66 9.11
C VAL A 19 13.87 -20.85 8.54
N ALA A 20 14.15 -19.91 7.61
CA ALA A 20 13.13 -19.09 6.98
C ALA A 20 12.13 -19.93 6.17
N LEU A 21 12.59 -20.91 5.40
CA LEU A 21 11.73 -21.85 4.67
C LEU A 21 10.90 -22.71 5.61
N GLY A 22 11.49 -23.20 6.72
CA GLY A 22 10.78 -23.97 7.74
C GLY A 22 9.65 -23.16 8.38
N ALA A 23 9.97 -21.96 8.84
CA ALA A 23 8.97 -21.04 9.39
C ALA A 23 7.87 -20.70 8.38
N GLY A 24 8.24 -20.46 7.11
CA GLY A 24 7.31 -20.22 6.02
C GLY A 24 6.39 -21.42 5.75
N THR A 25 6.92 -22.64 5.80
CA THR A 25 6.16 -23.89 5.63
C THR A 25 5.13 -24.09 6.75
N VAL A 26 5.56 -23.92 8.01
CA VAL A 26 4.66 -23.99 9.17
C VAL A 26 3.57 -22.94 9.10
N ARG A 27 3.91 -21.72 8.75
CA ARG A 27 2.95 -20.61 8.58
C ARG A 27 1.95 -20.91 7.48
N ALA A 28 2.40 -21.35 6.30
CA ALA A 28 1.53 -21.70 5.19
C ALA A 28 0.57 -22.84 5.56
N ARG A 29 1.04 -23.84 6.30
CA ARG A 29 0.19 -24.95 6.77
C ARG A 29 -0.87 -24.49 7.78
N ARG A 30 -0.51 -23.63 8.74
CA ARG A 30 -1.48 -23.04 9.67
C ARG A 30 -2.56 -22.24 8.91
N ARG A 31 -2.17 -21.46 7.93
CA ARG A 31 -3.08 -20.68 7.10
C ARG A 31 -3.97 -21.56 6.23
N LEU A 32 -3.44 -22.68 5.72
CA LEU A 32 -4.24 -23.65 4.98
C LEU A 32 -5.41 -24.16 5.83
N HIS A 33 -5.15 -24.59 7.06
CA HIS A 33 -6.18 -25.12 7.95
C HIS A 33 -7.15 -24.06 8.50
N ALA A 34 -6.82 -22.78 8.36
CA ALA A 34 -7.68 -21.66 8.72
C ALA A 34 -8.62 -21.20 7.58
N LEU A 35 -8.48 -21.77 6.38
CA LEU A 35 -9.37 -21.47 5.25
C LEU A 35 -10.77 -22.07 5.49
N PRO A 36 -11.84 -21.27 5.47
CA PRO A 36 -13.20 -21.78 5.49
C PRO A 36 -13.48 -22.62 4.24
N VAL A 37 -14.31 -23.63 4.38
CA VAL A 37 -14.78 -24.46 3.26
C VAL A 37 -16.30 -24.36 3.18
N LEU A 38 -16.81 -24.07 2.01
CA LEU A 38 -18.26 -24.05 1.79
C LEU A 38 -18.83 -25.48 1.92
N PRO A 39 -19.96 -25.66 2.60
CA PRO A 39 -20.63 -26.93 2.73
C PRO A 39 -21.37 -27.30 1.41
N VAL A 40 -20.60 -27.57 0.37
CA VAL A 40 -21.14 -28.07 -0.90
C VAL A 40 -21.16 -29.60 -0.84
N PRO A 41 -22.29 -30.28 -1.16
CA PRO A 41 -22.33 -31.74 -1.25
C PRO A 41 -21.22 -32.22 -2.22
N PRO A 42 -20.54 -33.35 -1.90
CA PRO A 42 -19.52 -33.88 -2.80
C PRO A 42 -20.15 -34.17 -4.17
N VAL A 43 -19.66 -33.50 -5.20
CA VAL A 43 -20.04 -33.79 -6.58
C VAL A 43 -19.50 -35.19 -6.91
N PRO A 44 -20.34 -36.16 -7.33
CA PRO A 44 -19.84 -37.45 -7.77
C PRO A 44 -18.85 -37.25 -8.93
N PRO A 45 -17.76 -38.04 -9.01
CA PRO A 45 -16.77 -37.91 -10.06
C PRO A 45 -17.47 -38.01 -11.43
N VAL A 46 -17.41 -36.89 -12.17
CA VAL A 46 -17.91 -36.86 -13.56
C VAL A 46 -17.05 -37.81 -14.37
N PRO A 47 -17.59 -38.83 -15.02
CA PRO A 47 -16.84 -39.65 -15.94
C PRO A 47 -16.26 -38.76 -17.06
N PRO A 48 -15.09 -39.09 -17.61
CA PRO A 48 -14.47 -38.27 -18.65
C PRO A 48 -15.45 -38.11 -19.81
N ALA A 49 -15.95 -36.88 -19.98
CA ALA A 49 -16.88 -36.56 -21.04
C ALA A 49 -16.17 -36.70 -22.39
N ALA A 50 -16.82 -37.40 -23.30
CA ALA A 50 -16.49 -37.37 -24.72
C ALA A 50 -16.51 -35.91 -25.22
N PRO A 51 -15.70 -35.54 -26.22
CA PRO A 51 -15.58 -34.16 -26.67
C PRO A 51 -16.94 -33.69 -27.23
N ALA A 52 -17.68 -32.96 -26.42
CA ALA A 52 -18.89 -32.30 -26.86
C ALA A 52 -18.53 -30.92 -27.43
N SER A 53 -18.96 -30.71 -28.66
CA SER A 53 -18.97 -29.40 -29.33
C SER A 53 -19.89 -28.45 -28.57
N ALA A 54 -19.37 -27.77 -27.55
CA ALA A 54 -20.09 -26.72 -26.84
C ALA A 54 -19.95 -25.41 -27.60
N GLY A 55 -21.03 -24.93 -28.18
CA GLY A 55 -21.10 -23.60 -28.77
C GLY A 55 -20.93 -22.50 -27.70
N PRO A 56 -20.58 -21.27 -28.12
CA PRO A 56 -20.17 -20.18 -27.22
C PRO A 56 -21.29 -19.60 -26.31
N ASN A 57 -22.48 -20.16 -26.32
CA ASN A 57 -23.67 -19.56 -25.67
C ASN A 57 -23.95 -20.04 -24.22
N ALA A 58 -23.27 -21.08 -23.71
CA ALA A 58 -23.53 -21.57 -22.37
C ALA A 58 -22.97 -20.67 -21.25
N THR A 59 -21.93 -19.91 -21.53
CA THR A 59 -21.27 -19.01 -20.55
C THR A 59 -22.04 -17.69 -20.37
N GLN A 60 -22.78 -17.27 -21.38
CA GLN A 60 -23.56 -16.02 -21.33
C GLN A 60 -24.91 -16.19 -20.59
N ALA A 61 -25.45 -17.39 -20.55
CA ALA A 61 -26.71 -17.70 -19.85
C ALA A 61 -26.55 -17.71 -18.31
N ALA A 62 -25.36 -18.01 -17.79
CA ALA A 62 -25.10 -17.98 -16.35
C ALA A 62 -24.95 -16.56 -15.78
N LEU A 63 -24.63 -15.57 -16.65
CA LEU A 63 -24.52 -14.14 -16.27
C LEU A 63 -25.90 -13.44 -16.19
N SER A 64 -26.95 -14.07 -16.71
CA SER A 64 -28.30 -13.51 -16.77
C SER A 64 -29.33 -14.22 -15.87
N ALA A 65 -28.90 -15.02 -14.91
CA ALA A 65 -29.82 -15.57 -13.91
C ALA A 65 -30.45 -14.44 -13.10
N PRO A 66 -31.81 -14.41 -12.95
CA PRO A 66 -32.48 -13.35 -12.24
C PRO A 66 -31.93 -13.22 -10.82
N ALA A 67 -31.75 -11.99 -10.37
CA ALA A 67 -31.22 -11.65 -9.06
C ALA A 67 -32.19 -12.10 -7.96
N VAL A 68 -32.04 -13.31 -7.48
CA VAL A 68 -32.73 -13.79 -6.29
C VAL A 68 -31.86 -13.49 -5.08
N GLY A 69 -32.21 -12.44 -4.32
CA GLY A 69 -31.50 -12.02 -3.11
C GLY A 69 -30.53 -10.83 -3.32
N PRO A 70 -29.92 -10.34 -2.22
CA PRO A 70 -29.09 -9.12 -2.22
C PRO A 70 -27.72 -9.27 -2.90
N TYR A 71 -27.31 -10.52 -3.21
CA TYR A 71 -25.96 -10.81 -3.72
C TYR A 71 -25.93 -10.93 -5.25
N ARG A 72 -24.81 -10.48 -5.81
CA ARG A 72 -24.43 -10.62 -7.23
C ARG A 72 -23.16 -11.45 -7.31
N LEU A 73 -23.11 -12.39 -8.26
CA LEU A 73 -21.92 -13.19 -8.58
C LEU A 73 -21.13 -12.48 -9.68
N ILE A 74 -19.83 -12.31 -9.47
CA ILE A 74 -18.87 -11.81 -10.46
C ILE A 74 -17.77 -12.88 -10.58
N ALA A 75 -17.71 -13.56 -11.71
CA ALA A 75 -16.72 -14.60 -11.97
C ALA A 75 -15.73 -14.15 -13.04
N ALA A 76 -14.47 -14.61 -12.92
CA ALA A 76 -13.49 -14.41 -13.99
C ALA A 76 -13.91 -15.20 -15.22
N GLU A 77 -13.57 -14.67 -16.41
CA GLU A 77 -13.83 -15.42 -17.63
C GLU A 77 -13.16 -16.80 -17.60
N GLY A 78 -13.87 -17.85 -18.02
CA GLY A 78 -13.40 -19.23 -17.97
C GLY A 78 -13.55 -19.89 -16.58
N VAL A 79 -14.21 -19.23 -15.63
CA VAL A 79 -14.59 -19.80 -14.33
C VAL A 79 -16.08 -20.09 -14.34
N ALA A 80 -16.45 -21.34 -14.07
CA ALA A 80 -17.83 -21.76 -13.93
C ALA A 80 -18.19 -22.00 -12.47
N VAL A 81 -19.28 -21.37 -12.01
CA VAL A 81 -19.82 -21.52 -10.66
C VAL A 81 -21.15 -22.24 -10.74
N GLY A 82 -21.20 -23.49 -10.28
CA GLY A 82 -22.43 -24.28 -10.26
C GLY A 82 -23.47 -23.72 -9.29
N GLU A 83 -24.76 -24.03 -9.52
CA GLU A 83 -25.86 -23.56 -8.68
C GLU A 83 -25.73 -23.97 -7.21
N ASP A 84 -25.23 -25.17 -6.93
CA ASP A 84 -25.00 -25.65 -5.57
C ASP A 84 -23.92 -24.87 -4.85
N VAL A 85 -22.83 -24.51 -5.56
CA VAL A 85 -21.76 -23.65 -5.05
C VAL A 85 -22.32 -22.24 -4.75
N LEU A 86 -23.11 -21.70 -5.67
CA LEU A 86 -23.70 -20.37 -5.51
C LEU A 86 -24.69 -20.35 -4.32
N ARG A 87 -25.49 -21.39 -4.14
CA ARG A 87 -26.42 -21.54 -3.01
C ARG A 87 -25.66 -21.63 -1.69
N ALA A 88 -24.62 -22.47 -1.62
CA ALA A 88 -23.79 -22.60 -0.43
C ALA A 88 -23.04 -21.31 -0.10
N ALA A 89 -22.52 -20.60 -1.11
CA ALA A 89 -21.83 -19.33 -0.94
C ALA A 89 -22.77 -18.24 -0.40
N ARG A 90 -24.00 -18.14 -0.91
CA ARG A 90 -25.02 -17.20 -0.39
C ARG A 90 -25.38 -17.51 1.05
N ALA A 91 -25.71 -18.77 1.36
CA ALA A 91 -26.05 -19.18 2.71
C ALA A 91 -24.92 -18.90 3.71
N HIS A 92 -23.66 -19.15 3.31
CA HIS A 92 -22.50 -18.85 4.11
C HIS A 92 -22.33 -17.34 4.32
N ALA A 93 -22.46 -16.55 3.25
CA ALA A 93 -22.32 -15.09 3.34
C ALA A 93 -23.42 -14.46 4.21
N GLU A 94 -24.66 -14.93 4.11
CA GLU A 94 -25.77 -14.51 4.96
C GLU A 94 -25.56 -14.88 6.43
N HIS A 95 -25.16 -16.12 6.69
CA HIS A 95 -24.89 -16.61 8.06
C HIS A 95 -23.78 -15.81 8.75
N GLU A 96 -22.72 -15.49 8.02
CA GLU A 96 -21.56 -14.78 8.52
C GLU A 96 -21.69 -13.25 8.42
N GLY A 97 -22.79 -12.72 7.89
CA GLY A 97 -23.01 -11.28 7.70
C GLY A 97 -22.03 -10.63 6.73
N LEU A 98 -21.61 -11.36 5.68
CA LEU A 98 -20.63 -10.87 4.73
C LEU A 98 -21.28 -10.02 3.65
N GLN A 99 -20.65 -8.94 3.29
CA GLN A 99 -20.98 -8.14 2.10
C GLN A 99 -20.20 -8.59 0.86
N VAL A 100 -19.00 -9.15 1.06
CA VAL A 100 -18.18 -9.70 -0.01
C VAL A 100 -17.60 -11.05 0.42
N LEU A 101 -17.75 -12.06 -0.44
CA LEU A 101 -17.15 -13.38 -0.27
C LEU A 101 -16.33 -13.75 -1.50
N GLU A 102 -15.02 -13.96 -1.32
CA GLU A 102 -14.15 -14.46 -2.37
C GLU A 102 -14.19 -15.99 -2.42
N LEU A 103 -14.36 -16.56 -3.60
CA LEU A 103 -14.43 -18.01 -3.80
C LEU A 103 -13.10 -18.54 -4.34
N VAL A 104 -12.52 -19.50 -3.64
CA VAL A 104 -11.25 -20.16 -3.96
C VAL A 104 -11.52 -21.55 -4.52
N PRO A 105 -11.02 -21.92 -5.71
CA PRO A 105 -11.15 -23.28 -6.22
C PRO A 105 -10.53 -24.31 -5.28
N TYR A 106 -11.21 -25.42 -5.08
CA TYR A 106 -10.75 -26.52 -4.25
C TYR A 106 -9.48 -27.19 -4.78
N ASP A 107 -9.34 -27.28 -6.10
CA ASP A 107 -8.26 -27.92 -6.85
C ASP A 107 -7.20 -26.92 -7.38
N LEU A 108 -7.10 -25.76 -6.74
CA LEU A 108 -6.18 -24.69 -7.13
C LEU A 108 -4.75 -25.22 -7.32
N ASP A 109 -4.07 -24.86 -8.42
CA ASP A 109 -2.68 -25.28 -8.69
C ASP A 109 -1.77 -25.05 -7.46
N ALA A 110 -0.88 -26.01 -7.20
CA ALA A 110 -0.06 -26.03 -5.97
C ALA A 110 0.78 -24.75 -5.77
N GLU A 111 1.33 -24.15 -6.83
CA GLU A 111 2.11 -22.90 -6.71
C GLU A 111 1.19 -21.70 -6.46
N ARG A 112 0.00 -21.68 -7.06
CA ARG A 112 -1.02 -20.65 -6.76
C ARG A 112 -1.53 -20.78 -5.33
N ALA A 113 -1.81 -22.01 -4.87
CA ALA A 113 -2.22 -22.28 -3.49
C ALA A 113 -1.15 -21.80 -2.48
N LEU A 114 0.14 -22.14 -2.72
CA LEU A 114 1.22 -21.65 -1.88
C LEU A 114 1.39 -20.12 -1.97
N GLY A 115 1.17 -19.54 -3.15
CA GLY A 115 1.18 -18.09 -3.35
C GLY A 115 0.09 -17.40 -2.52
N LEU A 116 -1.13 -17.89 -2.59
CA LEU A 116 -2.27 -17.41 -1.78
C LEU A 116 -1.93 -17.48 -0.28
N LEU A 117 -1.50 -18.65 0.21
CA LEU A 117 -1.16 -18.85 1.62
C LEU A 117 0.03 -18.03 2.11
N ARG A 118 0.89 -17.52 1.22
CA ARG A 118 1.95 -16.56 1.57
C ARG A 118 1.43 -15.14 1.74
N LEU A 119 0.47 -14.75 0.92
CA LEU A 119 -0.04 -13.39 0.83
C LEU A 119 -1.21 -13.13 1.79
N VAL A 120 -2.11 -14.10 1.91
CA VAL A 120 -3.33 -14.00 2.73
C VAL A 120 -3.14 -14.73 4.05
N ASP A 121 -3.55 -14.10 5.13
CA ASP A 121 -3.78 -14.74 6.42
C ASP A 121 -5.28 -14.90 6.64
N PRO A 122 -5.87 -16.10 6.42
CA PRO A 122 -7.31 -16.28 6.50
C PRO A 122 -7.88 -15.95 7.89
N ALA A 123 -7.13 -16.24 8.95
CA ALA A 123 -7.56 -15.96 10.31
C ALA A 123 -7.62 -14.45 10.65
N GLY A 124 -6.79 -13.66 9.97
CA GLY A 124 -6.73 -12.20 10.13
C GLY A 124 -7.47 -11.43 9.04
N TYR A 125 -7.90 -12.10 7.97
CA TYR A 125 -8.38 -11.44 6.75
C TYR A 125 -9.56 -10.48 6.99
N ARG A 126 -10.56 -10.89 7.76
CA ARG A 126 -11.71 -10.04 8.11
C ARG A 126 -11.27 -8.81 8.88
N ARG A 127 -10.42 -8.98 9.91
CA ARG A 127 -10.01 -7.93 10.83
C ARG A 127 -9.04 -6.92 10.23
N ASP A 128 -8.31 -7.30 9.19
CA ASP A 128 -7.39 -6.41 8.52
C ASP A 128 -8.12 -5.61 7.43
N ARG A 129 -8.70 -4.48 7.83
CA ARG A 129 -9.48 -3.58 6.96
C ARG A 129 -8.64 -3.02 5.81
N LEU A 130 -7.33 -2.89 6.03
CA LEU A 130 -6.38 -2.37 5.05
C LEU A 130 -5.62 -3.47 4.28
N ALA A 131 -5.89 -4.74 4.55
CA ALA A 131 -5.20 -5.88 3.93
C ALA A 131 -5.40 -5.97 2.41
N ALA A 132 -6.19 -5.08 1.87
CA ALA A 132 -6.32 -4.84 0.46
C ALA A 132 -6.44 -6.14 -0.36
N GLY A 133 -7.53 -6.92 -0.13
CA GLY A 133 -8.02 -7.94 -1.04
C GLY A 133 -6.96 -8.73 -1.79
N ARG A 134 -6.08 -9.44 -1.10
CA ARG A 134 -5.11 -10.34 -1.72
C ARG A 134 -5.77 -11.69 -1.97
N GLY A 135 -6.91 -11.65 -2.69
CA GLY A 135 -7.75 -12.80 -2.93
C GLY A 135 -7.22 -13.76 -3.99
N ALA A 136 -8.06 -14.69 -4.37
CA ALA A 136 -7.74 -15.69 -5.38
C ALA A 136 -8.05 -15.24 -6.82
N GLY A 137 -8.96 -14.27 -7.00
CA GLY A 137 -9.31 -13.70 -8.30
C GLY A 137 -10.12 -14.62 -9.22
N PHE A 138 -10.86 -15.59 -8.68
CA PHE A 138 -11.65 -16.51 -9.49
C PHE A 138 -13.13 -16.17 -9.54
N ALA A 139 -13.75 -15.95 -8.39
CA ALA A 139 -15.14 -15.50 -8.31
C ALA A 139 -15.36 -14.72 -7.01
N LEU A 140 -16.27 -13.76 -7.07
CA LEU A 140 -16.70 -12.91 -5.97
C LEU A 140 -18.21 -12.94 -5.86
N LEU A 141 -18.72 -13.09 -4.65
CA LEU A 141 -20.11 -12.85 -4.31
C LEU A 141 -20.19 -11.55 -3.52
N ALA A 142 -20.91 -10.54 -4.02
CA ALA A 142 -20.98 -9.23 -3.40
C ALA A 142 -22.41 -8.72 -3.31
N THR A 143 -22.73 -7.95 -2.26
CA THR A 143 -24.04 -7.28 -2.14
C THR A 143 -24.18 -6.12 -3.12
N GLY A 144 -25.41 -5.83 -3.56
CA GLY A 144 -25.70 -4.69 -4.44
C GLY A 144 -25.23 -3.38 -3.82
N ASP A 145 -25.47 -3.17 -2.52
CA ASP A 145 -25.05 -1.98 -1.79
C ASP A 145 -23.54 -1.69 -1.90
N VAL A 146 -22.69 -2.71 -1.71
CA VAL A 146 -21.23 -2.54 -1.83
C VAL A 146 -20.83 -2.25 -3.28
N LEU A 147 -21.47 -2.89 -4.25
CA LEU A 147 -21.21 -2.65 -5.67
C LEU A 147 -21.59 -1.23 -6.07
N ASP A 148 -22.75 -0.75 -5.60
CA ASP A 148 -23.25 0.62 -5.87
C ASP A 148 -22.32 1.67 -5.25
N ARG A 149 -21.95 1.53 -3.96
CA ARG A 149 -20.99 2.42 -3.28
C ARG A 149 -19.62 2.43 -3.96
N ALA A 150 -19.18 1.27 -4.44
CA ALA A 150 -17.91 1.13 -5.16
C ALA A 150 -18.03 1.53 -6.65
N ALA A 151 -19.20 1.92 -7.15
CA ALA A 151 -19.47 2.21 -8.56
C ALA A 151 -18.98 1.06 -9.48
N VAL A 152 -19.40 -0.17 -9.19
CA VAL A 152 -19.00 -1.39 -9.91
C VAL A 152 -20.18 -1.97 -10.66
N ASP A 153 -20.06 -2.05 -11.98
CA ASP A 153 -20.99 -2.81 -12.82
C ASP A 153 -20.60 -4.31 -12.78
N PRO A 154 -21.44 -5.20 -12.21
CA PRO A 154 -21.17 -6.62 -12.17
C PRO A 154 -21.21 -7.29 -13.55
N GLY A 155 -21.85 -6.69 -14.56
CA GLY A 155 -22.01 -7.24 -15.91
C GLY A 155 -20.76 -7.13 -16.79
N VAL A 156 -19.76 -6.36 -16.39
CA VAL A 156 -18.53 -6.19 -17.17
C VAL A 156 -17.66 -7.45 -17.09
N PRO A 157 -17.30 -8.09 -18.23
CA PRO A 157 -16.39 -9.23 -18.26
C PRO A 157 -15.03 -8.91 -17.65
N ARG A 158 -14.48 -9.81 -16.83
CA ARG A 158 -13.19 -9.60 -16.15
C ARG A 158 -12.33 -10.84 -16.20
N GLY A 159 -11.04 -10.66 -16.44
CA GLY A 159 -10.05 -11.71 -16.22
C GLY A 159 -9.61 -11.81 -14.75
N VAL A 160 -8.71 -12.75 -14.45
CA VAL A 160 -8.17 -12.94 -13.09
C VAL A 160 -7.49 -11.68 -12.53
N PRO A 161 -6.64 -10.93 -13.28
CA PRO A 161 -6.04 -9.72 -12.74
C PRO A 161 -7.06 -8.62 -12.41
N GLU A 162 -8.05 -8.43 -13.28
CA GLU A 162 -9.11 -7.43 -13.08
C GLU A 162 -9.99 -7.80 -11.89
N LEU A 163 -10.24 -9.11 -11.68
CA LEU A 163 -11.02 -9.57 -10.53
C LEU A 163 -10.22 -9.48 -9.21
N LEU A 164 -8.90 -9.70 -9.24
CA LEU A 164 -8.01 -9.45 -8.09
C LEU A 164 -8.01 -7.97 -7.69
N ALA A 165 -7.95 -7.07 -8.67
CA ALA A 165 -8.04 -5.62 -8.42
C ALA A 165 -9.43 -5.24 -7.86
N LEU A 166 -10.49 -5.84 -8.39
CA LEU A 166 -11.85 -5.63 -7.91
C LEU A 166 -12.02 -6.13 -6.47
N GLY A 167 -11.56 -7.35 -6.14
CA GLY A 167 -11.61 -7.89 -4.78
C GLY A 167 -10.92 -6.97 -3.78
N ARG A 168 -9.76 -6.43 -4.14
CA ARG A 168 -9.05 -5.42 -3.33
C ARG A 168 -9.90 -4.16 -3.13
N ARG A 169 -10.50 -3.63 -4.20
CA ARG A 169 -11.35 -2.45 -4.12
C ARG A 169 -12.58 -2.70 -3.25
N LEU A 170 -13.29 -3.80 -3.45
CA LEU A 170 -14.48 -4.14 -2.67
C LEU A 170 -14.16 -4.36 -1.19
N LYS A 171 -12.96 -4.89 -0.85
CA LYS A 171 -12.50 -5.00 0.54
C LYS A 171 -12.45 -3.65 1.25
N GLU A 172 -12.06 -2.57 0.55
CA GLU A 172 -12.00 -1.22 1.11
C GLU A 172 -13.39 -0.70 1.52
N TYR A 173 -14.44 -1.10 0.79
CA TYR A 173 -15.84 -0.71 1.08
C TYR A 173 -16.54 -1.61 2.09
N ALA A 174 -16.27 -2.92 2.03
CA ALA A 174 -16.91 -3.91 2.91
C ALA A 174 -16.14 -4.15 4.21
N CYS A 175 -14.89 -3.73 4.30
CA CYS A 175 -14.03 -3.84 5.49
C CYS A 175 -14.02 -5.25 6.10
N ASP A 176 -14.50 -5.39 7.34
CA ASP A 176 -14.60 -6.63 8.11
C ASP A 176 -15.76 -7.56 7.66
N ALA A 177 -16.68 -7.05 6.84
CA ALA A 177 -17.72 -7.86 6.19
C ALA A 177 -17.23 -8.57 4.90
N THR A 178 -15.94 -8.84 4.79
CA THR A 178 -15.31 -9.54 3.66
C THR A 178 -14.56 -10.76 4.13
N ASP A 179 -14.78 -11.90 3.47
CA ASP A 179 -14.03 -13.12 3.72
C ASP A 179 -13.71 -13.87 2.42
N LEU A 180 -12.97 -14.95 2.55
CA LEU A 180 -12.67 -15.88 1.46
C LEU A 180 -13.00 -17.31 1.91
N ALA A 181 -13.51 -18.13 1.00
CA ALA A 181 -13.82 -19.52 1.30
C ALA A 181 -13.47 -20.44 0.13
N VAL A 182 -13.01 -21.64 0.47
CA VAL A 182 -12.81 -22.70 -0.52
C VAL A 182 -14.16 -23.22 -0.98
N ALA A 183 -14.37 -23.23 -2.29
CA ALA A 183 -15.61 -23.65 -2.93
C ALA A 183 -15.39 -24.97 -3.70
N PRO A 184 -15.71 -26.13 -3.10
CA PRO A 184 -15.73 -27.41 -3.83
C PRO A 184 -16.71 -27.31 -5.01
N GLY A 185 -16.28 -27.72 -6.20
CA GLY A 185 -17.11 -27.62 -7.41
C GLY A 185 -17.00 -26.32 -8.20
N LEU A 186 -16.23 -25.34 -7.71
CA LEU A 186 -15.79 -24.22 -8.54
C LEU A 186 -14.77 -24.73 -9.57
N SER A 187 -15.10 -24.68 -10.86
CA SER A 187 -14.22 -25.21 -11.91
C SER A 187 -13.60 -24.10 -12.76
N VAL A 188 -12.33 -24.28 -13.10
CA VAL A 188 -11.58 -23.39 -14.01
C VAL A 188 -11.33 -24.14 -15.32
N THR A 189 -11.99 -23.70 -16.40
CA THR A 189 -12.11 -24.49 -17.64
C THR A 189 -10.89 -24.47 -18.55
N GLU A 190 -9.98 -23.48 -18.42
CA GLU A 190 -8.73 -23.44 -19.19
C GLU A 190 -7.60 -22.74 -18.47
N PRO A 191 -6.35 -23.28 -18.54
CA PRO A 191 -5.17 -22.52 -18.11
C PRO A 191 -4.93 -21.40 -19.12
N ARG A 192 -5.25 -20.15 -18.76
CA ARG A 192 -4.95 -18.96 -19.57
C ARG A 192 -3.44 -18.69 -19.64
N PRO A 193 -3.01 -17.96 -20.67
CA PRO A 193 -1.62 -17.52 -20.76
C PRO A 193 -1.18 -16.85 -19.46
N ASP A 194 0.08 -17.08 -19.09
CA ASP A 194 0.68 -16.61 -17.82
C ASP A 194 0.67 -15.08 -17.74
N ARG A 195 -0.35 -14.51 -17.07
CA ARG A 195 -0.52 -13.07 -16.80
C ARG A 195 0.08 -12.66 -15.45
N ARG A 196 1.11 -13.38 -15.00
CA ARG A 196 1.69 -13.20 -13.66
C ARG A 196 2.10 -11.76 -13.35
N VAL A 197 2.59 -11.01 -14.32
CA VAL A 197 2.96 -9.58 -14.15
C VAL A 197 1.73 -8.75 -13.80
N GLU A 198 0.63 -8.96 -14.53
CA GLU A 198 -0.62 -8.25 -14.33
C GLU A 198 -1.27 -8.64 -12.99
N GLU A 199 -1.25 -9.94 -12.65
CA GLU A 199 -1.73 -10.42 -11.34
C GLU A 199 -0.96 -9.78 -10.17
N LEU A 200 0.36 -9.68 -10.27
CA LEU A 200 1.18 -9.04 -9.25
C LEU A 200 0.86 -7.54 -9.12
N HIS A 201 0.69 -6.85 -10.25
CA HIS A 201 0.26 -5.44 -10.24
C HIS A 201 -1.13 -5.27 -9.62
N ALA A 202 -2.09 -6.11 -10.00
CA ALA A 202 -3.44 -6.08 -9.44
C ALA A 202 -3.45 -6.28 -7.91
N GLN A 203 -2.48 -7.05 -7.40
CA GLN A 203 -2.28 -7.25 -5.96
C GLN A 203 -1.45 -6.13 -5.29
N GLY A 204 -1.08 -5.08 -6.02
CA GLY A 204 -0.21 -4.00 -5.50
C GLY A 204 1.21 -4.48 -5.17
N LEU A 205 1.71 -5.51 -5.87
CA LEU A 205 3.03 -6.09 -5.64
C LEU A 205 3.97 -5.73 -6.79
N PRO A 206 5.25 -5.36 -6.51
CA PRO A 206 6.22 -5.00 -7.55
C PRO A 206 6.75 -6.24 -8.28
N PRO A 207 6.37 -6.51 -9.55
CA PRO A 207 6.76 -7.73 -10.26
C PRO A 207 8.27 -7.87 -10.45
N GLY A 208 8.95 -6.76 -10.75
CA GLY A 208 10.40 -6.75 -10.97
C GLY A 208 11.18 -7.17 -9.73
N LEU A 209 10.88 -6.57 -8.57
CA LEU A 209 11.54 -6.88 -7.30
C LEU A 209 11.26 -8.32 -6.85
N LEU A 210 9.99 -8.74 -6.89
CA LEU A 210 9.62 -10.10 -6.48
C LEU A 210 10.26 -11.15 -7.36
N THR A 211 10.34 -10.88 -8.68
CA THR A 211 11.01 -11.80 -9.62
C THR A 211 12.51 -11.85 -9.38
N ALA A 212 13.15 -10.69 -9.15
CA ALA A 212 14.57 -10.64 -8.81
C ALA A 212 14.86 -11.39 -7.51
N ALA A 213 14.05 -11.17 -6.46
CA ALA A 213 14.16 -11.90 -5.20
C ALA A 213 13.94 -13.41 -5.36
N GLN A 214 12.98 -13.81 -6.18
CA GLN A 214 12.73 -15.23 -6.49
C GLN A 214 13.94 -15.87 -7.20
N LEU A 215 14.47 -15.24 -8.23
CA LEU A 215 15.62 -15.75 -8.98
C LEU A 215 16.89 -15.77 -8.12
N ALA A 216 17.13 -14.73 -7.33
CA ALA A 216 18.23 -14.69 -6.36
C ALA A 216 18.10 -15.79 -5.30
N GLY A 217 16.89 -16.03 -4.79
CA GLY A 217 16.60 -17.12 -3.87
C GLY A 217 16.88 -18.50 -4.47
N LEU A 218 16.48 -18.73 -5.72
CA LEU A 218 16.79 -19.97 -6.44
C LEU A 218 18.29 -20.15 -6.64
N ALA A 219 19.02 -19.10 -7.02
CA ALA A 219 20.47 -19.12 -7.16
C ALA A 219 21.17 -19.41 -5.82
N LEU A 220 20.68 -18.80 -4.72
CA LEU A 220 21.17 -19.06 -3.38
C LEU A 220 20.96 -20.52 -2.95
N LEU A 221 19.78 -21.09 -3.21
CA LEU A 221 19.48 -22.48 -2.93
C LEU A 221 20.38 -23.43 -3.73
N ALA A 222 20.55 -23.19 -5.03
CA ALA A 222 21.42 -23.99 -5.89
C ALA A 222 22.89 -23.91 -5.44
N THR A 223 23.40 -22.69 -5.19
CA THR A 223 24.77 -22.50 -4.68
C THR A 223 24.95 -23.12 -3.30
N GLY A 224 23.97 -22.98 -2.42
CA GLY A 224 23.99 -23.58 -1.09
C GLY A 224 24.05 -25.10 -1.15
N ALA A 225 23.24 -25.72 -2.00
CA ALA A 225 23.22 -27.18 -2.16
C ALA A 225 24.58 -27.73 -2.62
N VAL A 226 25.29 -27.00 -3.50
CA VAL A 226 26.59 -27.43 -4.03
C VAL A 226 27.75 -27.12 -3.06
N ARG A 227 27.74 -25.91 -2.41
CA ARG A 227 28.94 -25.41 -1.70
C ARG A 227 28.87 -25.52 -0.18
N HIS A 228 27.66 -25.62 0.42
CA HIS A 228 27.50 -25.52 1.88
C HIS A 228 27.10 -26.85 2.54
N GLY A 229 27.31 -28.00 1.86
CA GLY A 229 27.10 -29.34 2.38
C GLY A 229 25.66 -29.59 2.86
N ARG A 230 25.53 -30.29 4.00
CA ARG A 230 24.22 -30.73 4.51
C ARG A 230 23.19 -29.63 4.72
N TRP A 231 23.58 -28.43 5.09
CA TRP A 231 22.67 -27.34 5.36
C TRP A 231 22.08 -26.73 4.07
N GLY A 232 22.91 -26.60 3.04
CA GLY A 232 22.43 -26.16 1.73
C GLY A 232 21.55 -27.21 1.05
N ALA A 233 21.93 -28.49 1.14
CA ALA A 233 21.13 -29.59 0.64
C ALA A 233 19.78 -29.69 1.37
N ALA A 234 19.74 -29.52 2.70
CA ALA A 234 18.50 -29.50 3.47
C ALA A 234 17.58 -28.33 3.10
N ALA A 235 18.14 -27.13 2.89
CA ALA A 235 17.35 -25.97 2.44
C ALA A 235 16.74 -26.20 1.05
N ALA A 236 17.51 -26.75 0.11
CA ALA A 236 17.04 -27.08 -1.23
C ALA A 236 15.96 -28.19 -1.21
N ALA A 237 16.16 -29.24 -0.40
CA ALA A 237 15.19 -30.31 -0.23
C ALA A 237 13.89 -29.80 0.40
N LEU A 238 13.96 -28.96 1.42
CA LEU A 238 12.78 -28.35 2.05
C LEU A 238 12.04 -27.44 1.06
N TYR A 239 12.77 -26.60 0.31
CA TYR A 239 12.15 -25.79 -0.75
C TYR A 239 11.42 -26.68 -1.76
N TRP A 240 12.04 -27.75 -2.20
CA TRP A 240 11.46 -28.67 -3.18
C TRP A 240 10.20 -29.35 -2.64
N ALA A 241 10.29 -29.93 -1.43
CA ALA A 241 9.20 -30.67 -0.80
C ALA A 241 8.05 -29.78 -0.26
N GLN A 242 8.22 -28.47 -0.19
CA GLN A 242 7.28 -27.56 0.46
C GLN A 242 5.83 -27.70 -0.03
N PRO A 243 5.50 -27.86 -1.37
CA PRO A 243 4.13 -28.06 -1.79
C PRO A 243 3.50 -29.28 -1.15
N TYR A 244 4.24 -30.40 -1.12
CA TYR A 244 3.77 -31.65 -0.52
C TYR A 244 3.63 -31.53 1.00
N LEU A 245 4.59 -30.89 1.68
CA LEU A 245 4.55 -30.67 3.13
C LEU A 245 3.40 -29.76 3.58
N VAL A 246 2.98 -28.83 2.74
CA VAL A 246 1.87 -27.93 3.05
C VAL A 246 0.54 -28.53 2.63
N LEU A 247 0.42 -29.03 1.40
CA LEU A 247 -0.86 -29.40 0.76
C LEU A 247 -1.14 -30.91 0.76
N GLY A 248 -0.11 -31.75 0.95
CA GLY A 248 -0.23 -33.22 0.84
C GLY A 248 -0.72 -33.92 2.11
N THR A 249 -0.88 -33.21 3.21
CA THR A 249 -1.22 -33.80 4.53
C THR A 249 -2.68 -33.61 4.93
N GLY A 250 -3.54 -33.37 3.95
CA GLY A 250 -4.94 -33.01 4.19
C GLY A 250 -5.13 -31.53 4.44
N GLY A 251 -6.30 -31.04 4.14
CA GLY A 251 -6.65 -29.62 4.25
C GLY A 251 -7.73 -29.24 3.25
N PRO A 252 -8.20 -28.00 3.25
CA PRO A 252 -9.28 -27.53 2.39
C PRO A 252 -8.91 -27.39 0.91
N LEU A 253 -7.63 -27.39 0.55
CA LEU A 253 -7.17 -27.33 -0.83
C LEU A 253 -6.56 -28.68 -1.24
N HIS A 254 -6.98 -29.20 -2.40
CA HIS A 254 -6.54 -30.48 -2.95
C HIS A 254 -6.04 -30.31 -4.39
N PRO A 255 -4.84 -29.78 -4.59
CA PRO A 255 -4.31 -29.52 -5.92
C PRO A 255 -4.20 -30.79 -6.76
N ALA A 256 -4.78 -30.76 -7.95
CA ALA A 256 -4.63 -31.84 -8.92
C ALA A 256 -3.15 -32.03 -9.29
N GLY A 257 -2.68 -33.27 -9.30
CA GLY A 257 -1.32 -33.60 -9.70
C GLY A 257 -0.23 -33.05 -8.78
N LEU A 258 -0.49 -32.93 -7.45
CA LEU A 258 0.44 -32.39 -6.45
C LEU A 258 1.84 -33.02 -6.52
N ALA A 259 1.94 -34.36 -6.70
CA ALA A 259 3.22 -35.05 -6.82
C ALA A 259 4.02 -34.56 -8.04
N ARG A 260 3.37 -34.43 -9.20
CA ARG A 260 3.98 -33.89 -10.43
C ARG A 260 4.38 -32.42 -10.27
N SER A 261 3.51 -31.62 -9.67
CA SER A 261 3.80 -30.20 -9.39
C SER A 261 4.98 -30.05 -8.45
N THR A 262 5.08 -30.88 -7.40
CA THR A 262 6.22 -30.88 -6.47
C THR A 262 7.51 -31.33 -7.18
N ALA A 263 7.49 -32.41 -7.97
CA ALA A 263 8.67 -32.89 -8.70
C ALA A 263 9.20 -31.83 -9.69
N ALA A 264 8.33 -31.16 -10.40
CA ALA A 264 8.71 -30.15 -11.40
C ALA A 264 9.00 -28.76 -10.81
N ARG A 265 8.83 -28.55 -9.51
CA ARG A 265 8.88 -27.22 -8.88
C ARG A 265 10.12 -26.39 -9.17
N PRO A 266 11.37 -26.89 -9.04
CA PRO A 266 12.53 -26.05 -9.31
C PRO A 266 12.55 -25.52 -10.74
N VAL A 267 12.22 -26.36 -11.72
CA VAL A 267 12.16 -25.99 -13.14
C VAL A 267 11.01 -25.04 -13.42
N ARG A 268 9.81 -25.31 -12.87
CA ARG A 268 8.66 -24.42 -13.01
C ARG A 268 8.92 -23.05 -12.40
N SER A 269 9.47 -22.99 -11.18
CA SER A 269 9.77 -21.72 -10.50
C SER A 269 10.81 -20.90 -11.28
N LEU A 270 11.85 -21.54 -11.84
CA LEU A 270 12.84 -20.87 -12.69
C LEU A 270 12.17 -20.34 -13.97
N ARG A 271 11.40 -21.20 -14.66
CA ARG A 271 10.69 -20.82 -15.89
C ARG A 271 9.71 -19.66 -15.65
N THR A 272 8.92 -19.72 -14.60
CA THR A 272 7.99 -18.64 -14.21
C THR A 272 8.76 -17.37 -13.88
N GLY A 273 9.84 -17.44 -13.09
CA GLY A 273 10.67 -16.29 -12.79
C GLY A 273 11.25 -15.63 -14.05
N LEU A 274 11.78 -16.41 -14.98
CA LEU A 274 12.32 -15.89 -16.24
C LEU A 274 11.24 -15.27 -17.14
N ARG A 275 10.07 -15.91 -17.24
CA ARG A 275 8.94 -15.37 -18.00
C ARG A 275 8.40 -14.07 -17.39
N THR A 276 8.24 -14.04 -16.06
CA THR A 276 7.81 -12.82 -15.37
C THR A 276 8.84 -11.69 -15.55
N ALA A 277 10.15 -11.99 -15.51
CA ALA A 277 11.19 -11.01 -15.78
C ALA A 277 11.11 -10.45 -17.21
N ALA A 278 10.88 -11.34 -18.20
CA ALA A 278 10.70 -10.93 -19.60
C ALA A 278 9.42 -10.09 -19.76
N GLY A 279 8.30 -10.54 -19.20
CA GLY A 279 7.02 -9.82 -19.23
C GLY A 279 7.11 -8.45 -18.56
N ALA A 280 7.78 -8.33 -17.42
CA ALA A 280 8.00 -7.06 -16.74
C ALA A 280 8.84 -6.09 -17.58
N ARG A 281 9.85 -6.60 -18.32
CA ARG A 281 10.64 -5.80 -19.27
C ARG A 281 9.79 -5.33 -20.45
N ILE A 282 8.96 -6.21 -21.01
CA ILE A 282 8.05 -5.86 -22.11
C ILE A 282 7.03 -4.82 -21.64
N ALA A 283 6.40 -5.03 -20.50
CA ALA A 283 5.45 -4.07 -19.93
C ALA A 283 6.10 -2.71 -19.64
N ALA A 284 7.34 -2.69 -19.17
CA ALA A 284 8.12 -1.46 -19.01
C ALA A 284 8.43 -0.80 -20.35
N ALA A 285 8.79 -1.58 -21.37
CA ALA A 285 9.05 -1.08 -22.72
C ALA A 285 7.78 -0.52 -23.39
N VAL A 286 6.64 -1.20 -23.22
CA VAL A 286 5.33 -0.74 -23.73
C VAL A 286 4.91 0.56 -23.04
N ARG A 287 4.99 0.65 -21.70
CA ARG A 287 4.74 1.90 -20.98
C ARG A 287 5.65 3.03 -21.47
N ALA A 288 6.91 2.72 -21.72
CA ALA A 288 7.86 3.69 -22.25
C ALA A 288 7.55 4.11 -23.70
N ALA A 289 6.99 3.21 -24.50
CA ALA A 289 6.62 3.48 -25.89
C ALA A 289 5.27 4.21 -26.02
N LEU A 290 4.32 3.94 -25.11
CA LEU A 290 3.05 4.66 -25.04
C LEU A 290 3.22 6.11 -24.55
N GLY A 291 4.39 6.43 -24.04
CA GLY A 291 4.76 7.79 -23.60
C GLY A 291 4.20 8.15 -22.24
N THR A 292 4.81 9.16 -21.63
CA THR A 292 4.17 9.99 -20.61
C THR A 292 2.93 10.61 -21.24
N ASP A 293 1.86 10.76 -20.47
CA ASP A 293 0.70 11.57 -20.82
C ASP A 293 1.19 12.88 -21.47
N THR A 294 1.11 12.97 -22.81
CA THR A 294 1.72 14.05 -23.59
C THR A 294 1.09 15.40 -23.26
N GLU A 295 -0.19 15.40 -22.92
CA GLU A 295 -0.93 16.61 -22.52
C GLU A 295 -0.44 17.10 -21.14
N ARG A 296 -0.28 16.19 -20.19
CA ARG A 296 0.25 16.50 -18.86
C ARG A 296 1.70 16.98 -18.96
N ALA A 297 2.53 16.33 -19.74
CA ALA A 297 3.92 16.74 -19.98
C ALA A 297 4.00 18.13 -20.64
N ALA A 298 3.13 18.41 -21.61
CA ALA A 298 3.06 19.73 -22.26
C ALA A 298 2.65 20.83 -21.26
N ARG A 299 1.69 20.55 -20.36
CA ARG A 299 1.28 21.48 -19.31
C ARG A 299 2.44 21.81 -18.37
N TYR A 300 3.15 20.79 -17.85
CA TYR A 300 4.33 21.01 -17.01
C TYR A 300 5.43 21.78 -17.75
N ALA A 301 5.67 21.48 -19.02
CA ALA A 301 6.66 22.20 -19.81
C ALA A 301 6.30 23.68 -19.99
N ALA A 302 5.04 23.99 -20.25
CA ALA A 302 4.55 25.36 -20.37
C ALA A 302 4.68 26.15 -19.06
N GLU A 303 4.31 25.53 -17.93
CA GLU A 303 4.44 26.15 -16.61
C GLU A 303 5.92 26.41 -16.25
N LEU A 304 6.80 25.46 -16.53
CA LEU A 304 8.24 25.58 -16.24
C LEU A 304 8.96 26.56 -17.18
N ALA A 305 8.47 26.77 -18.41
CA ALA A 305 9.01 27.77 -19.33
C ALA A 305 8.92 29.20 -18.78
N SER A 306 7.94 29.47 -17.91
CA SER A 306 7.78 30.77 -17.22
C SER A 306 8.70 30.95 -15.99
N GLY A 307 9.58 29.98 -15.73
CA GLY A 307 10.46 29.97 -14.55
C GLY A 307 9.75 29.52 -13.28
N THR A 308 10.54 29.24 -12.23
CA THR A 308 10.06 28.74 -10.94
C THR A 308 10.08 29.80 -9.82
N ASP A 309 10.64 30.98 -10.07
CA ASP A 309 10.80 32.02 -9.03
C ASP A 309 9.46 32.51 -8.47
N ARG A 310 8.41 32.55 -9.29
CA ARG A 310 7.04 32.89 -8.87
C ARG A 310 6.44 31.92 -7.85
N PHE A 311 7.01 30.72 -7.73
CA PHE A 311 6.57 29.72 -6.76
C PHE A 311 7.06 29.98 -5.34
N PHE A 312 7.93 31.00 -5.17
CA PHE A 312 8.53 31.32 -3.88
C PHE A 312 8.14 32.72 -3.42
N GLU A 313 7.87 32.85 -2.14
CA GLU A 313 7.78 34.14 -1.47
C GLU A 313 9.19 34.76 -1.33
N PRO A 314 9.31 36.07 -1.10
CA PRO A 314 10.58 36.64 -0.72
C PRO A 314 11.15 35.97 0.55
N ARG A 315 12.50 35.82 0.58
CA ARG A 315 13.15 35.29 1.78
C ARG A 315 12.87 36.22 2.97
N ARG A 316 12.37 35.65 4.07
CA ARG A 316 12.16 36.40 5.31
C ARG A 316 13.44 36.52 6.14
N PRO A 317 13.67 37.66 6.83
CA PRO A 317 14.87 37.86 7.63
C PRO A 317 14.80 37.27 9.05
N ASP A 318 13.62 36.85 9.49
CA ASP A 318 13.30 36.46 10.85
C ASP A 318 12.69 35.07 10.95
N CYS A 319 12.70 34.48 12.14
CA CYS A 319 12.08 33.22 12.43
C CYS A 319 10.55 33.34 12.50
N PRO A 320 9.77 32.55 11.75
CA PRO A 320 8.30 32.59 11.81
C PRO A 320 7.74 32.13 13.16
N TRP A 321 8.54 31.46 13.99
CA TRP A 321 8.10 30.93 15.28
C TRP A 321 8.32 31.90 16.44
N CYS A 322 9.45 32.55 16.52
CA CYS A 322 9.80 33.40 17.67
C CYS A 322 10.22 34.84 17.30
N GLY A 323 10.23 35.18 16.02
CA GLY A 323 10.62 36.54 15.54
C GLY A 323 12.12 36.86 15.62
N ALA A 324 12.96 35.93 16.08
CA ALA A 324 14.41 36.21 16.15
C ALA A 324 15.00 36.36 14.76
N ALA A 325 15.90 37.35 14.61
CA ALA A 325 16.57 37.64 13.35
C ALA A 325 17.68 36.62 13.01
N ASP A 326 18.13 36.66 11.76
CA ASP A 326 19.30 35.94 11.24
C ASP A 326 19.24 34.38 11.39
N PRO A 327 18.20 33.72 10.85
CA PRO A 327 18.21 32.27 10.75
C PRO A 327 19.34 31.81 9.80
N SER A 328 19.95 30.66 10.13
CA SER A 328 21.06 30.11 9.35
C SER A 328 20.61 28.88 8.53
N VAL A 329 21.27 28.67 7.40
CA VAL A 329 20.98 27.52 6.54
C VAL A 329 21.27 26.20 7.28
N ARG A 330 20.25 25.37 7.45
CA ARG A 330 20.34 24.03 8.03
C ARG A 330 20.68 22.98 6.97
N VAL A 331 19.94 23.00 5.86
CA VAL A 331 20.12 22.07 4.75
C VAL A 331 19.53 22.63 3.47
N ARG A 332 20.10 22.24 2.32
CA ARG A 332 19.55 22.50 0.99
C ARG A 332 19.34 21.17 0.30
N VAL A 333 18.12 20.92 -0.14
CA VAL A 333 17.73 19.65 -0.80
C VAL A 333 16.84 19.93 -2.01
N PRO A 334 17.01 19.19 -3.12
CA PRO A 334 16.04 19.20 -4.21
C PRO A 334 14.80 18.40 -3.80
N ASP A 335 13.76 18.43 -4.64
CA ASP A 335 12.68 17.47 -4.53
C ASP A 335 13.18 16.06 -4.87
N LEU A 336 13.54 15.29 -3.86
CA LEU A 336 14.06 13.93 -4.01
C LEU A 336 12.94 12.87 -4.17
N LEU A 337 11.68 13.24 -3.97
CA LEU A 337 10.55 12.32 -4.07
C LEU A 337 9.96 12.30 -5.47
N GLN A 338 9.55 13.45 -5.97
CA GLN A 338 8.99 13.58 -7.30
C GLN A 338 10.04 13.95 -8.35
N GLY A 339 11.14 14.60 -7.95
CA GLY A 339 12.16 15.11 -8.86
C GLY A 339 11.69 16.33 -9.66
N LYS A 340 10.71 17.10 -9.15
CA LYS A 340 10.32 18.38 -9.72
C LYS A 340 11.46 19.40 -9.55
N PRO A 341 11.56 20.39 -10.44
CA PRO A 341 12.68 21.34 -10.42
C PRO A 341 12.64 22.22 -9.16
N GLY A 342 13.80 22.53 -8.61
CA GLY A 342 13.95 23.41 -7.46
C GLY A 342 15.03 22.94 -6.50
N LEU A 343 15.60 23.89 -5.76
CA LEU A 343 16.48 23.63 -4.63
C LEU A 343 15.93 24.38 -3.42
N PHE A 344 15.44 23.62 -2.47
CA PHE A 344 14.72 24.14 -1.31
C PHE A 344 15.68 24.30 -0.15
N THR A 345 15.66 25.48 0.46
CA THR A 345 16.49 25.80 1.61
C THR A 345 15.66 25.72 2.88
N LEU A 346 16.10 24.91 3.83
CA LEU A 346 15.62 24.93 5.19
C LEU A 346 16.59 25.74 6.04
N GLU A 347 16.08 26.73 6.73
CA GLU A 347 16.82 27.55 7.68
C GLU A 347 16.45 27.19 9.11
N GLN A 348 17.40 27.32 10.02
CA GLN A 348 17.23 27.06 11.45
C GLN A 348 17.42 28.34 12.24
N CYS A 349 16.47 28.63 13.11
CA CYS A 349 16.58 29.71 14.08
C CYS A 349 17.61 29.37 15.17
N GLY A 350 18.58 30.24 15.39
CA GLY A 350 19.58 30.11 16.45
C GLY A 350 19.00 30.21 17.87
N SER A 351 17.87 30.93 18.02
CA SER A 351 17.25 31.19 19.34
C SER A 351 16.32 30.06 19.78
N CYS A 352 15.39 29.62 18.94
CA CYS A 352 14.41 28.61 19.31
C CYS A 352 14.61 27.24 18.64
N GLY A 353 15.55 27.13 17.73
CA GLY A 353 15.85 25.89 17.01
C GLY A 353 14.81 25.48 15.97
N HIS A 354 13.78 26.29 15.72
CA HIS A 354 12.77 26.02 14.69
C HIS A 354 13.42 25.94 13.32
N VAL A 355 13.07 24.91 12.54
CA VAL A 355 13.54 24.74 11.17
C VAL A 355 12.38 24.98 10.22
N PHE A 356 12.60 25.81 9.19
CA PHE A 356 11.53 26.21 8.28
C PHE A 356 12.06 26.45 6.86
N GLN A 357 11.18 26.30 5.88
CA GLN A 357 11.49 26.57 4.49
C GLN A 357 11.61 28.09 4.27
N ASN A 358 12.75 28.54 3.70
CA ASN A 358 13.00 29.94 3.46
C ASN A 358 13.88 30.18 2.20
N PRO A 359 13.36 30.73 1.11
CA PRO A 359 11.99 31.21 0.94
C PRO A 359 10.97 30.05 0.94
N ARG A 360 9.78 30.30 1.47
CA ARG A 360 8.69 29.31 1.43
C ARG A 360 7.92 29.39 0.12
N LEU A 361 7.13 28.36 -0.16
CA LEU A 361 6.28 28.34 -1.33
C LEU A 361 5.10 29.30 -1.22
N THR A 362 4.76 29.96 -2.34
CA THR A 362 3.48 30.65 -2.52
C THR A 362 2.34 29.63 -2.62
N PRO A 363 1.05 30.05 -2.54
CA PRO A 363 -0.07 29.15 -2.85
C PRO A 363 0.04 28.50 -4.23
N GLU A 364 0.48 29.24 -5.26
CA GLU A 364 0.73 28.69 -6.60
C GLU A 364 1.86 27.65 -6.59
N GLY A 365 2.92 27.90 -5.85
CA GLY A 365 4.02 26.95 -5.67
C GLY A 365 3.58 25.68 -4.95
N LEU A 366 2.74 25.80 -3.91
CA LEU A 366 2.15 24.65 -3.24
C LEU A 366 1.32 23.82 -4.21
N ASP A 367 0.41 24.45 -4.99
CA ASP A 367 -0.38 23.75 -5.99
C ASP A 367 0.51 22.99 -6.99
N PHE A 368 1.55 23.62 -7.52
CA PHE A 368 2.48 22.99 -8.45
C PHE A 368 3.20 21.78 -7.85
N TYR A 369 3.73 21.89 -6.62
CA TYR A 369 4.54 20.84 -6.00
C TYR A 369 3.70 19.73 -5.36
N TYR A 370 2.46 20.00 -4.94
CA TYR A 370 1.53 18.98 -4.45
C TYR A 370 0.82 18.23 -5.58
N ARG A 371 0.62 18.86 -6.73
CA ARG A 371 -0.02 18.24 -7.89
C ARG A 371 0.70 16.95 -8.26
N ASP A 372 -0.05 15.89 -8.44
CA ASP A 372 0.45 14.54 -8.74
C ASP A 372 1.29 13.90 -7.62
N PHE A 373 1.30 14.46 -6.43
CA PHE A 373 2.05 13.88 -5.30
C PHE A 373 1.29 12.69 -4.70
N TYR A 374 0.05 12.89 -4.34
CA TYR A 374 -0.80 11.84 -3.78
C TYR A 374 -1.60 11.09 -4.86
N ASP A 375 -2.06 11.77 -5.90
CA ASP A 375 -3.01 11.28 -6.89
C ASP A 375 -2.38 11.00 -8.26
N GLY A 376 -1.14 11.34 -8.46
CA GLY A 376 -0.44 11.32 -9.75
C GLY A 376 -0.32 9.97 -10.45
N ARG A 377 -0.73 8.90 -9.78
CA ARG A 377 -0.87 7.54 -10.33
C ARG A 377 -2.26 6.95 -10.04
N GLY A 378 -3.29 7.78 -10.03
CA GLY A 378 -4.67 7.36 -9.81
C GLY A 378 -5.00 7.01 -8.35
N GLY A 379 -4.31 7.61 -7.36
CA GLY A 379 -4.52 7.33 -5.92
C GLY A 379 -4.01 5.96 -5.45
N GLU A 380 -3.75 5.04 -6.38
CA GLU A 380 -3.35 3.65 -6.06
C GLU A 380 -1.99 3.56 -5.36
N GLY A 381 -1.05 4.43 -5.71
CA GLY A 381 0.30 4.42 -5.11
C GLY A 381 0.28 4.85 -3.65
N ALA A 382 -0.46 5.89 -3.31
CA ALA A 382 -0.62 6.39 -1.94
C ALA A 382 -1.37 5.36 -1.09
N GLY A 383 -2.47 4.79 -1.60
CA GLY A 383 -3.24 3.74 -0.92
C GLY A 383 -2.41 2.52 -0.54
N VAL A 384 -1.47 2.09 -1.40
CA VAL A 384 -0.57 0.97 -1.09
C VAL A 384 0.40 1.31 0.05
N VAL A 385 0.93 2.53 0.09
CA VAL A 385 1.85 2.95 1.15
C VAL A 385 1.10 3.09 2.48
N PHE A 386 0.01 3.83 2.49
CA PHE A 386 -0.78 4.09 3.70
C PHE A 386 -1.50 2.83 4.20
N GLY A 387 -1.96 1.95 3.31
CA GLY A 387 -2.56 0.67 3.68
C GLY A 387 -1.61 -0.28 4.44
N ARG A 388 -0.30 -0.06 4.39
CA ARG A 388 0.69 -0.87 5.13
C ARG A 388 0.99 -0.35 6.55
N LEU A 389 0.43 0.79 6.93
CA LEU A 389 0.70 1.45 8.21
C LEU A 389 -0.23 1.00 9.36
N GLY A 390 -0.97 -0.07 9.20
CA GLY A 390 -1.98 -0.52 10.17
C GLY A 390 -1.49 -0.61 11.62
N GLU A 391 -0.26 -1.10 11.87
CA GLU A 391 0.29 -1.16 13.23
C GLU A 391 0.62 0.23 13.79
N ALA A 392 1.15 1.15 12.97
CA ALA A 392 1.38 2.53 13.39
C ALA A 392 0.06 3.23 13.73
N TYR A 393 -0.98 3.05 12.91
CA TYR A 393 -2.31 3.58 13.19
C TYR A 393 -2.91 3.01 14.48
N ARG A 394 -2.76 1.73 14.75
CA ARG A 394 -3.19 1.13 16.02
C ARG A 394 -2.42 1.70 17.21
N ALA A 395 -1.11 1.92 17.08
CA ALA A 395 -0.30 2.51 18.13
C ALA A 395 -0.75 3.96 18.44
N ARG A 396 -1.00 4.77 17.41
CA ARG A 396 -1.56 6.12 17.53
C ARG A 396 -2.91 6.12 18.25
N ALA A 397 -3.83 5.27 17.81
CA ALA A 397 -5.15 5.17 18.42
C ALA A 397 -5.10 4.74 19.90
N ARG A 398 -4.19 3.81 20.25
CA ARG A 398 -4.01 3.36 21.64
C ARG A 398 -3.39 4.41 22.57
N MET A 399 -2.72 5.41 22.02
CA MET A 399 -2.07 6.46 22.82
C MET A 399 -3.06 7.21 23.71
N LEU A 400 -4.31 7.37 23.25
CA LEU A 400 -5.36 8.02 24.02
C LEU A 400 -5.98 7.13 25.12
N ALA A 401 -5.90 5.80 24.99
CA ALA A 401 -6.61 4.85 25.84
C ALA A 401 -6.40 5.02 27.36
N PRO A 402 -5.22 5.44 27.87
CA PRO A 402 -5.04 5.67 29.31
C PRO A 402 -5.76 6.91 29.85
N PHE A 403 -6.22 7.82 28.98
CA PHE A 403 -6.67 9.15 29.37
C PHE A 403 -8.16 9.38 29.13
N ALA A 404 -8.72 8.81 28.05
CA ALA A 404 -10.11 9.02 27.67
C ALA A 404 -10.68 7.89 26.82
N SER A 405 -12.01 7.90 26.68
CA SER A 405 -12.77 7.07 25.75
C SER A 405 -13.72 7.99 24.98
N PRO A 406 -13.24 8.65 23.91
CA PRO A 406 -13.99 9.70 23.24
C PRO A 406 -15.18 9.14 22.49
N ALA A 407 -16.34 9.83 22.58
CA ALA A 407 -17.51 9.54 21.77
C ALA A 407 -17.37 10.12 20.34
N SER A 408 -16.58 11.21 20.18
CA SER A 408 -16.36 11.89 18.91
C SER A 408 -14.88 12.19 18.69
N TRP A 409 -14.40 11.94 17.45
CA TRP A 409 -13.01 12.14 17.05
C TRP A 409 -12.94 12.75 15.66
N LEU A 410 -12.26 13.90 15.53
CA LEU A 410 -11.94 14.51 14.25
C LEU A 410 -10.48 14.22 13.90
N ASP A 411 -10.23 13.62 12.72
CA ASP A 411 -8.88 13.43 12.17
C ASP A 411 -8.61 14.50 11.11
N VAL A 412 -7.70 15.42 11.41
CA VAL A 412 -7.34 16.56 10.55
C VAL A 412 -6.12 16.18 9.69
N GLY A 413 -6.22 16.39 8.39
CA GLY A 413 -5.27 15.86 7.42
C GLY A 413 -5.49 14.35 7.19
N THR A 414 -6.75 13.92 7.24
CA THR A 414 -7.12 12.49 7.22
C THR A 414 -6.76 11.77 5.91
N GLY A 415 -6.54 12.51 4.83
CA GLY A 415 -6.34 11.95 3.49
C GLY A 415 -7.51 11.05 3.09
N HIS A 416 -7.24 9.78 2.87
CA HIS A 416 -8.27 8.79 2.54
C HIS A 416 -8.87 8.07 3.78
N GLY A 417 -8.64 8.55 5.00
CA GLY A 417 -9.25 8.01 6.22
C GLY A 417 -8.64 6.70 6.76
N HIS A 418 -7.45 6.32 6.35
CA HIS A 418 -6.82 5.05 6.75
C HIS A 418 -6.64 4.92 8.27
N PHE A 419 -6.29 6.02 8.95
CA PHE A 419 -6.20 6.03 10.41
C PHE A 419 -7.56 5.73 11.04
N CYS A 420 -8.61 6.43 10.62
CA CYS A 420 -9.97 6.25 11.14
C CYS A 420 -10.47 4.82 10.91
N ALA A 421 -10.22 4.25 9.72
CA ALA A 421 -10.59 2.87 9.41
C ALA A 421 -10.01 1.86 10.41
N VAL A 422 -8.74 2.06 10.82
CA VAL A 422 -8.05 1.18 11.78
C VAL A 422 -8.40 1.52 13.23
N ALA A 423 -8.54 2.80 13.55
CA ALA A 423 -8.84 3.27 14.90
C ALA A 423 -10.20 2.75 15.42
N ARG A 424 -11.16 2.53 14.53
CA ARG A 424 -12.46 1.93 14.85
C ARG A 424 -12.37 0.52 15.46
N ASP A 425 -11.30 -0.22 15.20
CA ASP A 425 -11.07 -1.52 15.84
C ASP A 425 -10.77 -1.39 17.34
N ILE A 426 -10.23 -0.24 17.75
CA ILE A 426 -9.86 0.07 19.14
C ILE A 426 -10.98 0.83 19.83
N TRP A 427 -11.66 1.70 19.07
CA TRP A 427 -12.69 2.61 19.53
C TRP A 427 -14.02 2.37 18.78
N PRO A 428 -14.68 1.20 18.94
CA PRO A 428 -15.86 0.84 18.15
C PRO A 428 -17.09 1.71 18.41
N ALA A 429 -17.15 2.36 19.58
CA ALA A 429 -18.23 3.27 19.95
C ALA A 429 -17.97 4.75 19.56
N THR A 430 -16.75 5.07 19.10
CA THR A 430 -16.36 6.42 18.71
C THR A 430 -16.84 6.74 17.30
N ARG A 431 -17.47 7.89 17.13
CA ARG A 431 -17.73 8.48 15.82
C ARG A 431 -16.47 9.16 15.33
N PHE A 432 -15.96 8.69 14.20
CA PHE A 432 -14.83 9.32 13.51
C PHE A 432 -15.33 10.17 12.35
N ASP A 433 -14.91 11.44 12.33
CA ASP A 433 -15.06 12.34 11.20
C ASP A 433 -13.67 12.68 10.65
N GLY A 434 -13.58 12.97 9.36
CA GLY A 434 -12.33 13.33 8.68
C GLY A 434 -12.38 14.74 8.10
N LEU A 435 -11.23 15.42 8.09
CA LEU A 435 -11.08 16.70 7.44
C LEU A 435 -9.81 16.70 6.59
N ASP A 436 -9.91 17.10 5.33
CA ASP A 436 -8.77 17.22 4.42
C ASP A 436 -9.04 18.25 3.33
N MET A 437 -8.01 18.81 2.71
CA MET A 437 -8.15 19.68 1.54
C MET A 437 -8.46 18.89 0.26
N GLY A 438 -7.97 17.66 0.17
CA GLY A 438 -8.15 16.76 -0.96
C GLY A 438 -9.52 16.08 -0.97
N ASP A 439 -9.89 15.54 -2.13
CA ASP A 439 -11.14 14.79 -2.33
C ASP A 439 -11.13 13.38 -1.71
N GLY A 440 -9.96 12.91 -1.27
CA GLY A 440 -9.80 11.64 -0.56
C GLY A 440 -10.70 11.49 0.66
N VAL A 441 -11.02 12.59 1.34
CA VAL A 441 -11.92 12.59 2.50
C VAL A 441 -13.37 12.21 2.14
N GLN A 442 -13.85 12.62 0.97
CA GLN A 442 -15.17 12.22 0.47
C GLN A 442 -15.21 10.73 0.12
N GLU A 443 -14.10 10.20 -0.40
CA GLU A 443 -13.96 8.77 -0.64
C GLU A 443 -13.93 7.98 0.68
N ALA A 444 -13.28 8.51 1.73
CA ALA A 444 -13.30 7.91 3.07
C ALA A 444 -14.72 7.82 3.65
N GLU A 445 -15.56 8.84 3.42
CA GLU A 445 -16.97 8.84 3.80
C GLU A 445 -17.76 7.78 3.01
N ARG A 446 -17.60 7.71 1.69
CA ARG A 446 -18.25 6.67 0.86
C ARG A 446 -17.87 5.25 1.27
N ARG A 447 -16.63 5.03 1.70
CA ARG A 447 -16.16 3.75 2.26
C ARG A 447 -16.71 3.47 3.65
N GLY A 448 -17.31 4.43 4.32
CA GLY A 448 -17.75 4.34 5.71
C GLY A 448 -16.58 4.31 6.71
N TRP A 449 -15.38 4.78 6.30
CA TRP A 449 -14.21 4.89 7.18
C TRP A 449 -14.31 6.07 8.12
N VAL A 450 -14.98 7.15 7.67
CA VAL A 450 -15.42 8.27 8.49
C VAL A 450 -16.94 8.42 8.39
N ALA A 451 -17.57 8.99 9.43
CA ALA A 451 -19.01 9.23 9.47
C ALA A 451 -19.38 10.50 8.70
N ALA A 452 -18.50 11.50 8.71
CA ALA A 452 -18.60 12.69 7.87
C ALA A 452 -17.21 13.08 7.36
N GLY A 453 -17.15 13.50 6.08
CA GLY A 453 -15.96 14.01 5.41
C GLY A 453 -16.08 15.50 5.13
N TYR A 454 -15.20 16.31 5.74
CA TYR A 454 -15.16 17.76 5.53
C TYR A 454 -14.01 18.10 4.59
N GLN A 455 -14.33 18.57 3.39
CA GLN A 455 -13.31 19.03 2.45
C GLN A 455 -13.10 20.55 2.59
N GLY A 456 -11.86 20.96 2.86
CA GLY A 456 -11.47 22.37 2.98
C GLY A 456 -10.33 22.60 3.95
N GLN A 457 -9.99 23.88 4.16
CA GLN A 457 -8.96 24.27 5.11
C GLN A 457 -9.50 24.20 6.55
N PHE A 458 -8.74 23.59 7.44
CA PHE A 458 -9.19 23.38 8.82
C PHE A 458 -9.54 24.68 9.56
N PRO A 459 -8.73 25.75 9.52
CA PRO A 459 -9.07 26.99 10.20
C PRO A 459 -10.38 27.63 9.70
N GLU A 460 -10.70 27.48 8.40
CA GLU A 460 -11.93 28.03 7.81
C GLU A 460 -13.18 27.27 8.29
N LEU A 461 -13.03 25.96 8.56
CA LEU A 461 -14.11 25.09 9.00
C LEU A 461 -14.27 25.05 10.52
N ALA A 462 -13.27 25.51 11.29
CA ALA A 462 -13.23 25.39 12.73
C ALA A 462 -14.44 26.02 13.43
N ALA A 463 -14.90 27.19 12.99
CA ALA A 463 -16.07 27.85 13.57
C ALA A 463 -17.36 27.02 13.42
N LYS A 464 -17.51 26.31 12.28
CA LYS A 464 -18.65 25.41 12.03
C LYS A 464 -18.63 24.17 12.93
N LEU A 465 -17.44 23.73 13.31
CA LEU A 465 -17.21 22.51 14.08
C LEU A 465 -16.93 22.79 15.58
N ALA A 466 -17.13 24.04 16.02
CA ALA A 466 -16.77 24.50 17.37
C ALA A 466 -17.41 23.64 18.45
N GLY A 467 -16.59 23.13 19.38
CA GLY A 467 -17.01 22.38 20.55
C GLY A 467 -17.73 21.06 20.26
N GLN A 468 -17.44 20.40 19.14
CA GLN A 468 -18.14 19.17 18.73
C GLN A 468 -17.33 17.89 19.01
N TYR A 469 -16.03 18.00 19.29
CA TYR A 469 -15.16 16.83 19.37
C TYR A 469 -14.50 16.67 20.73
N GLU A 470 -14.48 15.44 21.22
CA GLU A 470 -13.76 15.05 22.43
C GLU A 470 -12.30 14.70 22.15
N ALA A 471 -11.98 14.31 20.91
CA ALA A 471 -10.62 14.10 20.45
C ALA A 471 -10.39 14.71 19.05
N VAL A 472 -9.21 15.28 18.86
CA VAL A 472 -8.72 15.75 17.55
C VAL A 472 -7.34 15.15 17.31
N SER A 473 -7.07 14.64 16.12
CA SER A 473 -5.74 14.19 15.70
C SER A 473 -5.20 14.98 14.53
N MET A 474 -3.88 15.21 14.57
CA MET A 474 -3.07 15.86 13.54
C MET A 474 -1.80 15.02 13.32
N TYR A 475 -1.89 13.97 12.52
CA TYR A 475 -0.76 13.08 12.26
C TYR A 475 -0.05 13.47 10.96
N HIS A 476 1.18 13.95 11.07
CA HIS A 476 1.93 14.48 9.92
C HIS A 476 1.14 15.55 9.16
N TYR A 477 0.63 16.53 9.89
CA TYR A 477 -0.21 17.60 9.36
C TYR A 477 0.42 18.98 9.55
N LEU A 478 0.83 19.34 10.78
CA LEU A 478 1.28 20.70 11.11
C LEU A 478 2.52 21.13 10.32
N GLU A 479 3.40 20.21 9.99
CA GLU A 479 4.61 20.48 9.21
C GLU A 479 4.32 20.89 7.77
N HIS A 480 3.13 20.59 7.26
CA HIS A 480 2.67 20.96 5.91
C HIS A 480 1.97 22.32 5.87
N THR A 481 1.55 22.83 7.02
CA THR A 481 0.71 24.03 7.10
C THR A 481 1.53 25.32 6.94
N ARG A 482 0.86 26.40 6.53
CA ARG A 482 1.50 27.70 6.37
C ARG A 482 1.68 28.44 7.69
N ASP A 483 0.77 28.21 8.64
CA ASP A 483 0.81 28.79 9.99
C ASP A 483 0.34 27.76 11.02
N PRO A 484 1.27 27.04 11.66
CA PRO A 484 0.93 26.04 12.68
C PRO A 484 0.16 26.59 13.88
N PHE A 485 0.31 27.89 14.18
CA PHE A 485 -0.41 28.50 15.32
C PHE A 485 -1.89 28.62 15.05
N VAL A 486 -2.28 29.02 13.85
CA VAL A 486 -3.69 29.10 13.43
C VAL A 486 -4.35 27.73 13.44
N GLU A 487 -3.62 26.70 13.09
CA GLU A 487 -4.11 25.30 13.13
C GLU A 487 -4.33 24.81 14.56
N ILE A 488 -3.42 25.14 15.49
CA ILE A 488 -3.58 24.79 16.90
C ILE A 488 -4.75 25.58 17.51
N ASP A 489 -4.96 26.84 17.13
CA ASP A 489 -6.13 27.64 17.56
C ASP A 489 -7.44 27.06 17.02
N ALA A 490 -7.43 26.57 15.77
CA ALA A 490 -8.56 25.85 15.20
C ALA A 490 -8.87 24.56 15.98
N ALA A 491 -7.83 23.80 16.38
CA ALA A 491 -8.01 22.60 17.20
C ALA A 491 -8.63 22.94 18.59
N ALA A 492 -8.17 24.01 19.22
CA ALA A 492 -8.75 24.48 20.48
C ALA A 492 -10.23 24.89 20.32
N THR A 493 -10.60 25.44 19.15
CA THR A 493 -11.97 25.85 18.85
C THR A 493 -12.92 24.66 18.71
N VAL A 494 -12.49 23.59 18.03
CA VAL A 494 -13.37 22.44 17.74
C VAL A 494 -13.47 21.44 18.89
N LEU A 495 -12.50 21.46 19.82
CA LEU A 495 -12.51 20.60 21.00
C LEU A 495 -13.50 21.09 22.05
N VAL A 496 -14.16 20.14 22.70
CA VAL A 496 -14.88 20.42 23.94
C VAL A 496 -13.88 20.76 25.07
N PRO A 497 -14.27 21.51 26.11
CA PRO A 497 -13.45 21.69 27.31
C PRO A 497 -13.03 20.34 27.91
N GLY A 498 -11.72 20.14 28.15
CA GLY A 498 -11.18 18.86 28.60
C GLY A 498 -10.97 17.81 27.51
N GLY A 499 -11.23 18.16 26.25
CA GLY A 499 -10.95 17.29 25.10
C GLY A 499 -9.46 17.09 24.85
N HIS A 500 -9.11 16.14 24.00
CA HIS A 500 -7.74 15.69 23.78
C HIS A 500 -7.26 16.01 22.37
N LEU A 501 -6.08 16.62 22.26
CA LEU A 501 -5.39 16.87 21.00
C LEU A 501 -4.19 15.92 20.85
N LEU A 502 -4.15 15.15 19.79
CA LEU A 502 -3.04 14.24 19.45
C LEU A 502 -2.27 14.80 18.26
N ILE A 503 -0.97 15.01 18.42
CA ILE A 503 -0.10 15.54 17.37
C ILE A 503 1.07 14.59 17.16
N GLU A 504 1.36 14.25 15.90
CA GLU A 504 2.60 13.56 15.51
C GLU A 504 3.28 14.33 14.39
N LEU A 505 4.58 14.59 14.57
CA LEU A 505 5.39 15.30 13.59
C LEU A 505 6.87 14.91 13.68
N PRO A 506 7.66 15.15 12.61
CA PRO A 506 9.09 14.87 12.63
C PRO A 506 9.86 15.80 13.57
N ASP A 507 10.76 15.22 14.39
CA ASP A 507 11.64 16.00 15.24
C ASP A 507 12.97 16.32 14.50
N PRO A 508 13.23 17.61 14.14
CA PRO A 508 14.46 18.00 13.46
C PRO A 508 15.71 17.86 14.34
N GLN A 509 15.54 17.66 15.65
CA GLN A 509 16.63 17.45 16.61
C GLN A 509 16.93 15.96 16.84
N SER A 510 16.21 15.06 16.17
CA SER A 510 16.40 13.61 16.29
C SER A 510 17.82 13.16 15.93
N ARG A 511 18.22 12.00 16.46
CA ARG A 511 19.51 11.38 16.09
C ARG A 511 19.56 11.03 14.61
N MET A 512 18.43 10.62 14.01
CA MET A 512 18.32 10.25 12.60
C MET A 512 18.47 11.47 11.68
N ALA A 513 17.89 12.63 12.02
CA ALA A 513 18.10 13.86 11.28
C ALA A 513 19.58 14.26 11.22
N ARG A 514 20.33 14.04 12.30
CA ARG A 514 21.78 14.30 12.34
C ARG A 514 22.60 13.28 11.56
N LEU A 515 22.24 11.97 11.68
CA LEU A 515 22.97 10.87 11.07
C LEU A 515 22.81 10.85 9.54
N LEU A 516 21.59 11.02 9.05
CA LEU A 516 21.25 10.90 7.63
C LEU A 516 21.43 12.20 6.84
N GLY A 517 21.60 13.34 7.54
CA GLY A 517 21.84 14.64 6.90
C GLY A 517 20.78 14.97 5.86
N ALA A 518 21.21 15.36 4.65
CA ALA A 518 20.31 15.71 3.54
C ALA A 518 19.41 14.55 3.04
N HIS A 519 19.70 13.31 3.42
CA HIS A 519 18.91 12.13 3.06
C HIS A 519 17.93 11.69 4.16
N TRP A 520 17.75 12.48 5.21
CA TRP A 520 16.71 12.22 6.19
C TRP A 520 15.34 12.50 5.57
N LEU A 521 14.55 11.44 5.35
CA LEU A 521 13.29 11.51 4.62
C LEU A 521 12.35 12.61 5.14
N PRO A 522 12.20 12.84 6.47
CA PRO A 522 11.29 13.85 6.97
C PRO A 522 11.67 15.31 6.68
N TRP A 523 12.81 15.62 6.04
CA TRP A 523 12.94 16.95 5.43
C TRP A 523 11.85 17.19 4.39
N PHE A 524 11.48 16.18 3.63
CA PHE A 524 10.33 16.06 2.75
C PHE A 524 10.03 17.32 1.94
N GLN A 525 11.09 17.83 1.27
CA GLN A 525 10.96 19.06 0.50
C GLN A 525 10.36 18.79 -0.88
N PRO A 526 9.51 19.70 -1.35
CA PRO A 526 9.16 20.99 -0.73
C PRO A 526 7.89 20.99 0.14
N GLN A 527 7.32 19.85 0.48
CA GLN A 527 6.03 19.76 1.15
C GLN A 527 6.08 20.17 2.64
N HIS A 528 7.16 19.84 3.37
CA HIS A 528 7.31 20.24 4.77
C HIS A 528 7.82 21.68 4.87
N GLN A 529 6.97 22.59 5.32
CA GLN A 529 7.30 24.00 5.48
C GLN A 529 7.87 24.33 6.85
N HIS A 530 7.49 23.56 7.88
CA HIS A 530 7.89 23.74 9.27
C HIS A 530 8.32 22.43 9.90
N LEU A 531 9.43 22.45 10.65
CA LEU A 531 9.82 21.33 11.52
C LEU A 531 10.06 21.90 12.92
N MET A 532 9.19 21.56 13.84
CA MET A 532 9.09 22.15 15.16
C MET A 532 9.83 21.31 16.19
N PRO A 533 10.84 21.87 16.89
CA PRO A 533 11.34 21.23 18.11
C PRO A 533 10.24 20.98 19.12
N VAL A 534 10.29 19.86 19.83
CA VAL A 534 9.27 19.47 20.81
C VAL A 534 9.05 20.57 21.87
N ALA A 535 10.13 21.22 22.34
CA ALA A 535 10.05 22.31 23.31
C ALA A 535 9.23 23.50 22.79
N ASN A 536 9.32 23.81 21.51
CA ASN A 536 8.55 24.89 20.90
C ASN A 536 7.07 24.54 20.84
N LEU A 537 6.75 23.31 20.40
CA LEU A 537 5.37 22.83 20.35
C LEU A 537 4.73 22.83 21.73
N ARG A 538 5.42 22.31 22.77
CA ARG A 538 4.92 22.34 24.15
C ARG A 538 4.56 23.73 24.62
N ARG A 539 5.40 24.74 24.34
CA ARG A 539 5.14 26.12 24.70
C ARG A 539 3.92 26.67 23.96
N ALA A 540 3.85 26.47 22.66
CA ALA A 540 2.73 26.93 21.84
C ALA A 540 1.39 26.32 22.31
N LEU A 541 1.40 25.05 22.71
CA LEU A 541 0.24 24.36 23.27
C LEU A 541 -0.14 24.93 24.64
N ALA A 542 0.84 25.14 25.54
CA ALA A 542 0.59 25.69 26.88
C ALA A 542 0.02 27.12 26.82
N GLU A 543 0.51 27.96 25.90
CA GLU A 543 0.00 29.33 25.65
C GLU A 543 -1.47 29.32 25.20
N ARG A 544 -1.97 28.20 24.70
CA ARG A 544 -3.36 27.97 24.24
C ARG A 544 -4.21 27.13 25.20
N GLY A 545 -3.73 26.94 26.43
CA GLY A 545 -4.46 26.24 27.49
C GLY A 545 -4.40 24.72 27.41
N PHE A 546 -3.55 24.15 26.57
CA PHE A 546 -3.32 22.70 26.55
C PHE A 546 -2.28 22.28 27.59
N THR A 547 -2.53 21.14 28.24
CA THR A 547 -1.56 20.46 29.10
C THR A 547 -1.09 19.19 28.43
N VAL A 548 0.22 19.00 28.26
CA VAL A 548 0.79 17.78 27.68
C VAL A 548 0.71 16.67 28.73
N VAL A 549 -0.09 15.65 28.43
CA VAL A 549 -0.33 14.48 29.32
C VAL A 549 0.48 13.25 28.93
N ALA A 550 0.92 13.17 27.66
CA ALA A 550 1.76 12.11 27.16
C ALA A 550 2.70 12.60 26.06
N GLU A 551 3.86 11.99 25.97
CA GLU A 551 4.81 12.20 24.88
C GLU A 551 5.53 10.89 24.60
N GLU A 552 5.56 10.47 23.34
CA GLU A 552 6.22 9.26 22.89
C GLU A 552 7.17 9.54 21.74
N HIS A 553 8.31 8.85 21.73
CA HIS A 553 9.28 8.86 20.65
C HIS A 553 9.46 7.42 20.11
N GLY A 554 9.11 7.20 18.86
CA GLY A 554 9.44 5.99 18.12
C GLY A 554 8.42 4.85 18.13
N ARG A 555 7.48 4.72 19.06
CA ARG A 555 6.53 3.58 19.07
C ARG A 555 5.46 3.66 17.98
N ALA A 556 4.89 4.84 17.78
CA ALA A 556 3.89 5.09 16.75
C ALA A 556 4.53 5.53 15.42
N HIS A 557 5.85 5.71 15.42
CA HIS A 557 6.61 6.19 14.29
C HIS A 557 6.80 5.11 13.21
N GLN A 558 6.82 5.54 11.97
CA GLN A 558 7.22 4.70 10.84
C GLN A 558 8.73 4.50 10.84
N HIS A 559 9.21 3.28 11.11
CA HIS A 559 10.65 2.95 11.15
C HIS A 559 11.27 2.87 9.73
N ASN A 560 11.11 3.94 8.95
CA ASN A 560 11.48 3.96 7.53
C ASN A 560 12.73 4.82 7.23
N ASP A 561 13.42 5.36 8.23
CA ASP A 561 14.51 6.31 8.03
C ASP A 561 15.60 5.79 7.09
N PHE A 562 16.09 4.56 7.29
CA PHE A 562 17.12 3.98 6.42
C PHE A 562 16.60 3.60 5.04
N VAL A 563 15.39 3.04 4.97
CA VAL A 563 14.75 2.70 3.69
C VAL A 563 14.46 3.97 2.90
N GLY A 564 13.95 5.00 3.57
CA GLY A 564 13.72 6.32 3.00
C GLY A 564 15.02 6.96 2.49
N ALA A 565 16.08 6.96 3.30
CA ALA A 565 17.39 7.48 2.88
C ALA A 565 17.96 6.74 1.66
N LEU A 566 17.80 5.42 1.60
CA LEU A 566 18.19 4.62 0.44
C LEU A 566 17.37 5.02 -0.80
N ALA A 567 16.04 5.12 -0.66
CA ALA A 567 15.17 5.53 -1.76
C ALA A 567 15.51 6.94 -2.29
N LEU A 568 15.72 7.91 -1.39
CA LEU A 568 16.16 9.26 -1.77
C LEU A 568 17.53 9.26 -2.46
N THR A 569 18.47 8.42 -2.00
CA THR A 569 19.78 8.25 -2.64
C THR A 569 19.63 7.71 -4.06
N VAL A 570 18.78 6.70 -4.25
CA VAL A 570 18.49 6.14 -5.58
C VAL A 570 17.83 7.16 -6.49
N ASN A 571 16.85 7.92 -5.99
CA ASN A 571 16.19 8.97 -6.76
C ASN A 571 17.17 10.06 -7.20
N ARG A 572 18.15 10.39 -6.35
CA ARG A 572 19.21 11.35 -6.68
C ARG A 572 20.15 10.84 -7.77
N ILE A 573 20.56 9.56 -7.72
CA ILE A 573 21.50 8.96 -8.67
C ILE A 573 20.82 8.61 -9.99
N ALA A 574 19.60 8.11 -9.91
CA ALA A 574 18.80 7.64 -11.02
C ALA A 574 17.38 8.23 -10.95
N PRO A 575 17.20 9.53 -11.22
CA PRO A 575 15.88 10.16 -11.26
C PRO A 575 14.98 9.45 -12.27
N ASP A 576 13.67 9.44 -12.00
CA ASP A 576 12.71 8.75 -12.85
C ASP A 576 12.61 9.47 -14.21
N PRO A 577 12.97 8.80 -15.31
CA PRO A 577 12.92 9.41 -16.64
C PRO A 577 11.50 9.47 -17.23
N ASP A 578 10.51 8.86 -16.55
CA ASP A 578 9.14 8.70 -17.05
C ASP A 578 8.14 9.64 -16.35
N THR A 579 8.63 10.56 -15.49
CA THR A 579 7.79 11.60 -14.91
C THR A 579 7.38 12.64 -15.98
N PRO A 580 6.17 13.24 -15.87
CA PRO A 580 5.69 14.23 -16.83
C PRO A 580 6.60 15.45 -17.00
N TRP A 581 7.34 15.83 -15.97
CA TRP A 581 8.26 16.96 -15.96
C TRP A 581 9.71 16.61 -16.31
N ALA A 582 10.05 15.32 -16.49
CA ALA A 582 11.45 14.90 -16.69
C ALA A 582 12.13 15.58 -17.88
N ALA A 583 11.42 15.75 -18.99
CA ALA A 583 11.95 16.42 -20.19
C ALA A 583 12.20 17.91 -19.95
N ALA A 584 11.31 18.60 -19.24
CA ALA A 584 11.45 20.03 -18.94
C ALA A 584 12.55 20.32 -17.91
N VAL A 585 12.77 19.42 -16.93
CA VAL A 585 13.83 19.53 -15.92
C VAL A 585 15.22 19.28 -16.50
N ALA A 586 15.33 18.44 -17.52
CA ALA A 586 16.62 18.04 -18.08
C ALA A 586 17.39 19.21 -18.73
N GLY A 587 16.72 20.32 -19.13
CA GLY A 587 17.33 21.55 -19.66
C GLY A 587 18.29 21.37 -20.85
N GLY A 588 18.34 20.18 -21.45
CA GLY A 588 19.29 19.78 -22.48
C GLY A 588 18.77 18.63 -23.32
N PRO A 589 19.53 18.18 -24.33
CA PRO A 589 19.13 17.06 -25.18
C PRO A 589 18.81 15.84 -24.30
N GLU A 590 17.68 15.19 -24.60
CA GLU A 590 17.22 13.99 -23.90
C GLU A 590 18.39 13.03 -23.59
N PRO A 591 18.49 12.51 -22.37
CA PRO A 591 19.53 11.54 -22.05
C PRO A 591 19.38 10.34 -23.00
N GLY A 592 20.44 10.03 -23.72
CA GLY A 592 20.43 8.97 -24.76
C GLY A 592 19.86 7.65 -24.21
N ARG A 593 19.30 6.81 -25.09
CA ARG A 593 18.62 5.53 -24.77
C ARG A 593 19.37 4.69 -23.73
N LEU A 594 20.70 4.61 -23.79
CA LEU A 594 21.52 3.86 -22.83
C LEU A 594 21.46 4.43 -21.41
N ARG A 595 21.47 5.75 -21.23
CA ARG A 595 21.33 6.38 -19.91
C ARG A 595 19.94 6.20 -19.33
N ARG A 596 18.88 6.31 -20.17
CA ARG A 596 17.50 6.01 -19.73
C ARG A 596 17.36 4.56 -19.28
N THR A 597 17.86 3.61 -20.06
CA THR A 597 17.82 2.18 -19.72
C THR A 597 18.61 1.88 -18.46
N GLY A 598 19.79 2.49 -18.28
CA GLY A 598 20.59 2.35 -17.07
C GLY A 598 19.89 2.89 -15.82
N ARG A 599 19.27 4.08 -15.89
CA ARG A 599 18.50 4.65 -14.77
C ARG A 599 17.29 3.79 -14.41
N ARG A 600 16.53 3.31 -15.41
CA ARG A 600 15.42 2.36 -15.18
C ARG A 600 15.87 1.08 -14.52
N ALA A 601 17.03 0.53 -14.94
CA ALA A 601 17.59 -0.68 -14.35
C ALA A 601 17.99 -0.48 -12.89
N VAL A 602 18.64 0.64 -12.56
CA VAL A 602 19.02 0.98 -11.18
C VAL A 602 17.76 1.15 -10.31
N ARG A 603 16.73 1.86 -10.79
CA ARG A 603 15.48 2.04 -10.06
C ARG A 603 14.76 0.71 -9.84
N ALA A 604 14.64 -0.11 -10.88
CA ALA A 604 13.99 -1.42 -10.77
C ALA A 604 14.71 -2.37 -9.81
N ALA A 605 16.02 -2.17 -9.59
CA ALA A 605 16.80 -2.96 -8.65
C ALA A 605 16.74 -2.45 -7.21
N ALA A 606 16.53 -1.15 -6.99
CA ALA A 606 16.75 -0.51 -5.71
C ALA A 606 15.50 0.11 -5.06
N VAL A 607 14.48 0.46 -5.84
CA VAL A 607 13.24 1.03 -5.33
C VAL A 607 12.14 -0.02 -5.39
N PRO A 608 11.60 -0.48 -4.26
CA PRO A 608 10.37 -1.28 -4.26
C PRO A 608 9.24 -0.39 -4.80
N GLY A 609 8.67 -0.81 -5.94
CA GLY A 609 7.54 -0.15 -6.59
C GLY A 609 6.27 -0.21 -5.76
#